data_0a77d28e125af80082a7908da2f2c812
#
_entry.id   0a77d28e125af80082a7908da2f2c812
#
_cell.length_a   1.000
_cell.length_b   1.000
_cell.length_c   1.000
_cell.angle_alpha   90.00
_cell.angle_beta   90.00
_cell.angle_gamma   90.00
#
_symmetry.space_group_name_H-M   'P 1'
#
loop_
_entity.id
_entity.type
_entity.pdbx_description
1 polymer ?
#
loop_
_entity_poly.entity_id
_entity_poly.type
_entity_poly.pdbx_seq_one_letter_code
_entity_poly.pdbx_strand_id
1 'polypeptide(L)'
;KNLYEVMKNDPAPMNGQELFNVLYGSQFRFDKEKVPEEIHALREKIMKEYEEGEKQPKKKRILLTGCPSSGAPMKVVKALEENGAVVVAYENCGGTKSADRLIDESAEDIYEAIAERYLQIGCSVMTPNKNRYELLGRLIEEYKVDGVVEMTLQACHTYNVEAKSIEKFVKGKGVPY
;
A
#
# COMPACT_ATOMS: atom_id res chain seq x y z
N LYS A 1 -0.18 5.11 8.79
CA LYS A 1 1.00 4.22 8.72
C LYS A 1 0.84 3.01 9.64
N ASN A 2 0.54 3.19 10.90
CA ASN A 2 0.46 2.10 11.90
C ASN A 2 -0.56 0.99 11.56
N LEU A 3 -1.67 1.30 10.89
CA LEU A 3 -2.63 0.27 10.47
C LEU A 3 -2.06 -0.63 9.37
N TYR A 4 -1.24 -0.10 8.45
CA TYR A 4 -0.57 -0.95 7.47
C TYR A 4 0.31 -2.02 8.12
N GLU A 5 0.97 -1.67 9.22
CA GLU A 5 1.94 -2.54 9.88
C GLU A 5 1.31 -3.80 10.47
N VAL A 6 0.00 -3.81 10.74
CA VAL A 6 -0.66 -5.05 11.21
C VAL A 6 -0.57 -6.15 10.15
N MET A 7 -0.51 -5.77 8.86
CA MET A 7 -0.41 -6.72 7.75
C MET A 7 0.98 -7.37 7.61
N LYS A 8 1.98 -6.96 8.39
CA LYS A 8 3.28 -7.64 8.48
C LYS A 8 3.19 -8.97 9.23
N ASN A 9 2.15 -9.17 10.04
CA ASN A 9 1.90 -10.46 10.70
C ASN A 9 1.54 -11.54 9.69
N ASP A 10 1.87 -12.78 10.01
CA ASP A 10 1.58 -13.96 9.19
C ASP A 10 1.00 -15.08 10.07
N PRO A 11 -0.25 -15.44 9.87
CA PRO A 11 -1.20 -14.94 8.86
C PRO A 11 -1.58 -13.47 9.07
N ALA A 12 -2.06 -12.81 8.01
CA ALA A 12 -2.49 -11.41 8.08
C ALA A 12 -3.75 -11.28 8.96
N PRO A 13 -3.82 -10.25 9.84
CA PRO A 13 -4.96 -10.06 10.77
C PRO A 13 -6.28 -9.67 10.10
N MET A 14 -6.21 -9.12 8.89
CA MET A 14 -7.38 -8.71 8.11
C MET A 14 -7.16 -9.00 6.63
N ASN A 15 -8.21 -8.92 5.83
CA ASN A 15 -8.08 -9.06 4.38
C ASN A 15 -7.72 -7.72 3.72
N GLY A 16 -7.22 -7.80 2.49
CA GLY A 16 -6.78 -6.60 1.76
C GLY A 16 -7.93 -5.69 1.37
N GLN A 17 -9.13 -6.22 1.13
CA GLN A 17 -10.30 -5.40 0.83
C GLN A 17 -10.69 -4.52 2.02
N GLU A 18 -10.70 -5.07 3.23
CA GLU A 18 -10.95 -4.30 4.46
C GLU A 18 -9.90 -3.23 4.67
N LEU A 19 -8.62 -3.61 4.54
CA LEU A 19 -7.51 -2.66 4.63
C LEU A 19 -7.68 -1.49 3.65
N PHE A 20 -7.96 -1.77 2.39
CA PHE A 20 -8.14 -0.74 1.37
C PHE A 20 -9.32 0.17 1.68
N ASN A 21 -10.46 -0.39 2.08
CA ASN A 21 -11.67 0.40 2.40
C ASN A 21 -11.41 1.40 3.53
N VAL A 22 -10.67 1.01 4.56
CA VAL A 22 -10.30 1.93 5.65
C VAL A 22 -9.34 3.00 5.16
N LEU A 23 -8.27 2.61 4.49
CA LEU A 23 -7.21 3.53 4.09
C LEU A 23 -7.65 4.51 3.00
N TYR A 24 -8.33 4.01 1.98
CA TYR A 24 -8.88 4.85 0.93
C TYR A 24 -10.02 5.73 1.46
N GLY A 25 -10.95 5.15 2.23
CA GLY A 25 -12.08 5.85 2.81
C GLY A 25 -11.66 6.98 3.76
N SER A 26 -10.59 6.80 4.53
CA SER A 26 -10.09 7.82 5.45
C SER A 26 -9.63 9.11 4.73
N GLN A 27 -9.23 9.01 3.47
CA GLN A 27 -8.80 10.18 2.67
C GLN A 27 -9.95 11.13 2.35
N PHE A 28 -11.21 10.63 2.35
CA PHE A 28 -12.41 11.38 2.02
C PHE A 28 -13.24 11.83 3.24
N ARG A 29 -12.74 11.60 4.45
CA ARG A 29 -13.41 12.07 5.68
C ARG A 29 -13.29 13.59 5.77
N PHE A 30 -14.39 14.27 6.13
CA PHE A 30 -14.38 15.72 6.36
C PHE A 30 -13.69 16.07 7.67
N ASP A 31 -13.98 15.33 8.73
CA ASP A 31 -13.38 15.51 10.05
C ASP A 31 -12.04 14.78 10.12
N LYS A 32 -11.00 15.45 9.63
CA LYS A 32 -9.65 14.89 9.58
C LYS A 32 -9.01 14.72 10.97
N GLU A 33 -9.43 15.50 11.93
CA GLU A 33 -8.84 15.49 13.27
C GLU A 33 -9.17 14.19 14.02
N LYS A 34 -10.34 13.60 13.77
CA LYS A 34 -10.75 12.33 14.38
C LYS A 34 -10.18 11.09 13.71
N VAL A 35 -9.75 11.19 12.45
CA VAL A 35 -9.26 10.03 11.68
C VAL A 35 -8.09 9.31 12.35
N PRO A 36 -7.07 9.98 12.90
CA PRO A 36 -5.97 9.30 13.57
C PRO A 36 -6.41 8.48 14.77
N GLU A 37 -7.30 9.04 15.61
CA GLU A 37 -7.83 8.34 16.79
C GLU A 37 -8.68 7.13 16.40
N GLU A 38 -9.59 7.28 15.44
CA GLU A 38 -10.43 6.19 14.92
C GLU A 38 -9.59 5.05 14.33
N ILE A 39 -8.55 5.38 13.54
CA ILE A 39 -7.64 4.38 12.98
C ILE A 39 -6.82 3.70 14.07
N HIS A 40 -6.41 4.43 15.10
CA HIS A 40 -5.68 3.85 16.22
C HIS A 40 -6.56 2.87 16.99
N ALA A 41 -7.77 3.26 17.35
CA ALA A 41 -8.73 2.39 18.02
C ALA A 41 -9.06 1.12 17.21
N LEU A 42 -9.22 1.28 15.90
CA LEU A 42 -9.42 0.14 14.99
C LEU A 42 -8.21 -0.80 14.97
N ARG A 43 -7.00 -0.26 14.93
CA ARG A 43 -5.77 -1.06 15.00
C ARG A 43 -5.68 -1.87 16.29
N GLU A 44 -5.94 -1.26 17.43
CA GLU A 44 -5.91 -1.93 18.73
C GLU A 44 -6.95 -3.06 18.78
N LYS A 45 -8.16 -2.80 18.28
CA LYS A 45 -9.19 -3.83 18.17
C LYS A 45 -8.74 -5.02 17.31
N ILE A 46 -8.23 -4.75 16.12
CA ILE A 46 -7.75 -5.81 15.19
C ILE A 46 -6.63 -6.63 15.83
N MET A 47 -5.66 -5.98 16.48
CA MET A 47 -4.55 -6.69 17.11
C MET A 47 -5.00 -7.53 18.29
N LYS A 48 -5.94 -7.02 19.10
CA LYS A 48 -6.54 -7.80 20.19
C LYS A 48 -7.26 -9.05 19.67
N GLU A 49 -8.12 -8.88 18.66
CA GLU A 49 -8.83 -10.00 18.04
C GLU A 49 -7.85 -11.00 17.39
N TYR A 50 -6.75 -10.53 16.81
CA TYR A 50 -5.70 -11.38 16.27
C TYR A 50 -4.93 -12.17 17.34
N GLU A 51 -4.69 -11.58 18.50
CA GLU A 51 -3.95 -12.22 19.59
C GLU A 51 -4.80 -13.25 20.33
N GLU A 52 -6.07 -12.91 20.59
CA GLU A 52 -7.00 -13.71 21.39
C GLU A 52 -7.82 -14.72 20.56
N GLY A 53 -7.98 -14.47 19.26
CA GLY A 53 -8.84 -15.26 18.37
C GLY A 53 -8.13 -16.40 17.65
N GLU A 54 -8.93 -17.18 16.92
CA GLU A 54 -8.44 -18.20 16.01
C GLU A 54 -7.80 -17.55 14.77
N LYS A 55 -6.56 -17.92 14.48
CA LYS A 55 -5.82 -17.34 13.36
C LYS A 55 -6.29 -17.90 12.03
N GLN A 56 -6.43 -17.02 11.07
CA GLN A 56 -6.73 -17.39 9.69
C GLN A 56 -5.64 -18.31 9.11
N PRO A 57 -5.99 -19.20 8.17
CA PRO A 57 -4.98 -19.99 7.47
C PRO A 57 -4.00 -19.08 6.72
N LYS A 58 -2.75 -19.54 6.62
CA LYS A 58 -1.76 -18.83 5.81
C LYS A 58 -2.16 -18.81 4.35
N LYS A 59 -2.03 -17.65 3.72
CA LYS A 59 -2.36 -17.40 2.33
C LYS A 59 -1.15 -16.83 1.59
N LYS A 60 -1.17 -16.87 0.25
CA LYS A 60 -0.16 -16.19 -0.56
C LYS A 60 -0.27 -14.67 -0.38
N ARG A 61 0.84 -14.04 -0.07
CA ARG A 61 0.93 -12.61 0.30
C ARG A 61 1.21 -11.77 -0.93
N ILE A 62 0.27 -10.92 -1.31
CA ILE A 62 0.34 -10.14 -2.55
C ILE A 62 0.51 -8.66 -2.24
N LEU A 63 1.41 -8.01 -2.98
CA LEU A 63 1.52 -6.57 -3.07
C LEU A 63 0.80 -6.10 -4.33
N LEU A 64 -0.13 -5.18 -4.19
CA LEU A 64 -0.81 -4.52 -5.31
C LEU A 64 -0.16 -3.17 -5.59
N THR A 65 0.31 -2.97 -6.82
CA THR A 65 0.93 -1.72 -7.29
C THR A 65 0.22 -1.16 -8.51
N GLY A 66 0.62 0.00 -8.99
CA GLY A 66 0.15 0.60 -10.24
C GLY A 66 -0.79 1.79 -10.05
N CYS A 67 -1.76 1.92 -10.93
CA CYS A 67 -2.66 3.07 -10.97
C CYS A 67 -3.49 3.22 -9.69
N PRO A 68 -3.71 4.47 -9.22
CA PRO A 68 -4.75 4.74 -8.25
C PRO A 68 -6.11 4.46 -8.88
N SER A 69 -6.92 3.67 -8.23
CA SER A 69 -8.25 3.38 -8.72
C SER A 69 -9.19 3.06 -7.56
N SER A 70 -10.36 3.66 -7.54
CA SER A 70 -11.32 3.53 -6.46
C SER A 70 -12.04 2.16 -6.44
N GLY A 71 -12.74 1.81 -7.50
CA GLY A 71 -13.53 0.57 -7.55
C GLY A 71 -12.85 -0.59 -8.31
N ALA A 72 -12.03 -0.29 -9.32
CA ALA A 72 -11.40 -1.31 -10.15
C ALA A 72 -10.42 -2.23 -9.39
N PRO A 73 -9.61 -1.76 -8.43
CA PRO A 73 -8.78 -2.65 -7.62
C PRO A 73 -9.58 -3.69 -6.87
N MET A 74 -10.79 -3.36 -6.45
CA MET A 74 -11.61 -4.29 -5.67
C MET A 74 -11.96 -5.56 -6.43
N LYS A 75 -12.11 -5.51 -7.75
CA LYS A 75 -12.30 -6.73 -8.57
C LYS A 75 -11.08 -7.63 -8.51
N VAL A 76 -9.89 -7.06 -8.59
CA VAL A 76 -8.63 -7.80 -8.57
C VAL A 76 -8.36 -8.32 -7.16
N VAL A 77 -8.50 -7.49 -6.14
CA VAL A 77 -8.34 -7.90 -4.74
C VAL A 77 -9.28 -9.04 -4.40
N LYS A 78 -10.57 -8.91 -4.74
CA LYS A 78 -11.56 -9.97 -4.52
C LYS A 78 -11.17 -11.27 -5.23
N ALA A 79 -10.78 -11.20 -6.49
CA ALA A 79 -10.37 -12.37 -7.26
C ALA A 79 -9.13 -13.06 -6.63
N LEU A 80 -8.15 -12.29 -6.17
CA LEU A 80 -6.97 -12.82 -5.49
C LEU A 80 -7.35 -13.52 -4.17
N GLU A 81 -8.17 -12.87 -3.35
CA GLU A 81 -8.52 -13.35 -2.02
C GLU A 81 -9.46 -14.55 -2.05
N GLU A 82 -10.36 -14.65 -3.03
CA GLU A 82 -11.19 -15.82 -3.28
C GLU A 82 -10.38 -17.02 -3.80
N ASN A 83 -9.19 -16.78 -4.34
CA ASN A 83 -8.31 -17.84 -4.86
C ASN A 83 -7.08 -18.13 -3.97
N GLY A 84 -7.19 -17.89 -2.66
CA GLY A 84 -6.19 -18.32 -1.68
C GLY A 84 -5.03 -17.37 -1.47
N ALA A 85 -5.15 -16.11 -1.91
CA ALA A 85 -4.20 -15.05 -1.61
C ALA A 85 -4.76 -14.08 -0.55
N VAL A 86 -3.92 -13.17 -0.09
CA VAL A 86 -4.29 -11.99 0.70
C VAL A 86 -3.45 -10.79 0.23
N VAL A 87 -4.10 -9.67 -0.04
CA VAL A 87 -3.38 -8.44 -0.39
C VAL A 87 -2.91 -7.77 0.89
N VAL A 88 -1.60 -7.80 1.13
CA VAL A 88 -0.97 -7.32 2.36
C VAL A 88 -0.42 -5.91 2.25
N ALA A 89 -0.21 -5.40 1.04
CA ALA A 89 0.30 -4.06 0.82
C ALA A 89 -0.23 -3.46 -0.49
N TYR A 90 -0.41 -2.14 -0.48
CA TYR A 90 -0.83 -1.34 -1.63
C TYR A 90 0.21 -0.25 -1.90
N GLU A 91 0.93 -0.33 -3.02
CA GLU A 91 1.89 0.70 -3.46
C GLU A 91 1.23 1.71 -4.41
N ASN A 92 0.01 2.05 -4.34
CA ASN A 92 -0.64 3.08 -5.15
C ASN A 92 -1.01 4.32 -4.32
N CYS A 93 -1.61 5.33 -4.95
CA CYS A 93 -1.97 6.58 -4.26
C CYS A 93 -3.10 6.39 -3.22
N GLY A 94 -3.90 5.34 -3.32
CA GLY A 94 -4.87 4.96 -2.28
C GLY A 94 -4.25 4.17 -1.12
N GLY A 95 -2.98 3.81 -1.23
CA GLY A 95 -2.25 2.99 -0.29
C GLY A 95 -1.05 3.68 0.35
N THR A 96 0.05 2.95 0.49
CA THR A 96 1.24 3.39 1.23
C THR A 96 1.92 4.61 0.62
N LYS A 97 1.87 4.78 -0.70
CA LYS A 97 2.55 5.87 -1.41
C LYS A 97 2.24 7.25 -0.84
N SER A 98 1.00 7.49 -0.45
CA SER A 98 0.56 8.78 0.11
C SER A 98 0.97 8.97 1.57
N ALA A 99 1.19 7.90 2.33
CA ALA A 99 1.43 7.92 3.77
C ALA A 99 2.83 7.44 4.19
N ASP A 100 3.68 7.07 3.24
CA ASP A 100 4.99 6.47 3.52
C ASP A 100 5.93 7.43 4.23
N ARG A 101 6.07 8.64 3.71
CA ARG A 101 6.93 9.69 4.25
C ARG A 101 6.08 10.78 4.88
N LEU A 102 6.47 11.22 6.06
CA LEU A 102 5.84 12.32 6.77
C LEU A 102 6.54 13.64 6.43
N ILE A 103 5.83 14.75 6.61
CA ILE A 103 6.40 16.09 6.54
C ILE A 103 7.24 16.31 7.80
N ASP A 104 8.38 16.96 7.65
CA ASP A 104 9.18 17.39 8.80
C ASP A 104 8.52 18.63 9.45
N GLU A 105 7.83 18.37 10.57
CA GLU A 105 7.14 19.41 11.33
C GLU A 105 8.11 20.33 12.12
N SER A 106 9.39 19.95 12.21
CA SER A 106 10.43 20.76 12.88
C SER A 106 11.17 21.71 11.93
N ALA A 107 10.88 21.67 10.63
CA ALA A 107 11.51 22.52 9.63
C ALA A 107 11.22 24.01 9.88
N GLU A 108 12.21 24.86 9.64
CA GLU A 108 12.06 26.31 9.75
C GLU A 108 11.04 26.86 8.73
N ASP A 109 11.05 26.32 7.50
CA ASP A 109 10.07 26.62 6.46
C ASP A 109 9.18 25.40 6.20
N ILE A 110 7.95 25.46 6.70
CA ILE A 110 6.97 24.39 6.53
C ILE A 110 6.56 24.20 5.05
N TYR A 111 6.59 25.26 4.23
CA TYR A 111 6.26 25.15 2.81
C TYR A 111 7.35 24.41 2.04
N GLU A 112 8.62 24.63 2.38
CA GLU A 112 9.74 23.88 1.83
C GLU A 112 9.64 22.40 2.23
N ALA A 113 9.38 22.09 3.50
CA ALA A 113 9.18 20.72 3.98
C ALA A 113 8.02 20.01 3.29
N ILE A 114 6.91 20.70 3.04
CA ILE A 114 5.78 20.19 2.25
C ILE A 114 6.22 19.91 0.81
N ALA A 115 6.91 20.83 0.17
CA ALA A 115 7.39 20.67 -1.21
C ALA A 115 8.36 19.49 -1.33
N GLU A 116 9.33 19.37 -0.44
CA GLU A 116 10.25 18.23 -0.39
C GLU A 116 9.52 16.90 -0.23
N ARG A 117 8.54 16.83 0.69
CA ARG A 117 7.74 15.66 0.90
C ARG A 117 6.98 15.25 -0.36
N TYR A 118 6.39 16.19 -1.09
CA TYR A 118 5.64 15.91 -2.32
C TYR A 118 6.56 15.47 -3.47
N LEU A 119 7.74 16.04 -3.59
CA LEU A 119 8.74 15.64 -4.60
C LEU A 119 9.27 14.22 -4.37
N GLN A 120 9.12 13.67 -3.20
CA GLN A 120 9.52 12.30 -2.87
C GLN A 120 8.46 11.25 -3.19
N ILE A 121 7.27 11.62 -3.66
CA ILE A 121 6.23 10.66 -4.05
C ILE A 121 6.67 9.93 -5.33
N GLY A 122 6.78 8.59 -5.26
CA GLY A 122 7.13 7.74 -6.38
C GLY A 122 6.01 7.61 -7.43
N CYS A 123 5.59 8.73 -8.03
CA CYS A 123 4.58 8.73 -9.08
C CYS A 123 5.18 8.33 -10.43
N SER A 124 4.44 7.63 -11.28
CA SER A 124 4.90 7.20 -12.63
C SER A 124 5.23 8.35 -13.59
N VAL A 125 4.85 9.59 -13.26
CA VAL A 125 5.26 10.79 -14.02
C VAL A 125 6.64 11.32 -13.64
N MET A 126 7.23 10.81 -12.56
CA MET A 126 8.56 11.22 -12.10
C MET A 126 9.65 10.48 -12.88
N THR A 127 10.71 11.19 -13.25
CA THR A 127 11.86 10.60 -13.97
C THR A 127 13.15 11.24 -13.47
N PRO A 128 14.10 10.43 -12.98
CA PRO A 128 14.02 8.99 -12.69
C PRO A 128 13.19 8.72 -11.43
N ASN A 129 12.37 7.65 -11.44
CA ASN A 129 11.45 7.31 -10.35
C ASN A 129 12.10 6.40 -9.29
N LYS A 130 13.22 6.81 -8.73
CA LYS A 130 13.97 6.03 -7.73
C LYS A 130 13.14 5.72 -6.48
N ASN A 131 12.37 6.69 -6.02
CA ASN A 131 11.54 6.56 -4.83
C ASN A 131 10.52 5.42 -4.95
N ARG A 132 9.99 5.16 -6.16
CA ARG A 132 9.08 4.03 -6.38
C ARG A 132 9.78 2.68 -6.23
N TYR A 133 10.98 2.54 -6.77
CA TYR A 133 11.77 1.31 -6.63
C TYR A 133 12.15 1.04 -5.18
N GLU A 134 12.55 2.08 -4.45
CA GLU A 134 12.90 1.99 -3.03
C GLU A 134 11.69 1.55 -2.20
N LEU A 135 10.53 2.18 -2.42
CA LEU A 135 9.29 1.83 -1.73
C LEU A 135 8.86 0.40 -2.03
N LEU A 136 8.82 0.01 -3.30
CA LEU A 136 8.47 -1.36 -3.71
C LEU A 136 9.42 -2.39 -3.11
N GLY A 137 10.72 -2.14 -3.17
CA GLY A 137 11.72 -3.03 -2.60
C GLY A 137 11.52 -3.25 -1.10
N ARG A 138 11.28 -2.16 -0.37
CA ARG A 138 11.03 -2.21 1.06
C ARG A 138 9.71 -2.93 1.42
N LEU A 139 8.64 -2.64 0.68
CA LEU A 139 7.35 -3.32 0.90
C LEU A 139 7.43 -4.83 0.63
N ILE A 140 8.15 -5.25 -0.42
CA ILE A 140 8.37 -6.66 -0.73
C ILE A 140 9.02 -7.38 0.47
N GLU A 141 10.05 -6.78 1.04
CA GLU A 141 10.81 -7.37 2.15
C GLU A 141 10.03 -7.33 3.48
N GLU A 142 9.52 -6.16 3.86
CA GLU A 142 8.84 -5.95 5.15
C GLU A 142 7.54 -6.76 5.27
N TYR A 143 6.79 -6.88 4.17
CA TYR A 143 5.53 -7.63 4.15
C TYR A 143 5.66 -9.07 3.69
N LYS A 144 6.87 -9.56 3.47
CA LYS A 144 7.16 -10.93 3.04
C LYS A 144 6.29 -11.34 1.86
N VAL A 145 6.36 -10.56 0.80
CA VAL A 145 5.48 -10.68 -0.37
C VAL A 145 5.85 -11.90 -1.21
N ASP A 146 4.86 -12.76 -1.49
CA ASP A 146 5.00 -13.93 -2.37
C ASP A 146 4.83 -13.59 -3.86
N GLY A 147 4.17 -12.47 -4.18
CA GLY A 147 3.95 -12.03 -5.56
C GLY A 147 3.49 -10.57 -5.64
N VAL A 148 3.76 -9.94 -6.76
CA VAL A 148 3.34 -8.57 -7.05
C VAL A 148 2.33 -8.58 -8.19
N VAL A 149 1.24 -7.83 -8.04
CA VAL A 149 0.26 -7.58 -9.10
C VAL A 149 0.26 -6.10 -9.42
N GLU A 150 0.54 -5.73 -10.66
CA GLU A 150 0.41 -4.34 -11.11
C GLU A 150 -0.90 -4.13 -11.86
N MET A 151 -1.64 -3.11 -11.44
CA MET A 151 -2.85 -2.67 -12.11
C MET A 151 -2.57 -1.42 -12.93
N THR A 152 -2.76 -1.52 -14.24
CA THR A 152 -2.68 -0.39 -15.14
C THR A 152 -4.03 -0.17 -15.80
N LEU A 153 -4.60 1.03 -15.65
CA LEU A 153 -5.83 1.40 -16.34
C LEU A 153 -5.61 1.46 -17.85
N GLN A 154 -6.62 1.11 -18.62
CA GLN A 154 -6.59 1.24 -20.06
C GLN A 154 -6.20 2.67 -20.46
N ALA A 155 -5.26 2.79 -21.41
CA ALA A 155 -4.71 4.06 -21.89
C ALA A 155 -3.95 4.91 -20.84
N CYS A 156 -3.58 4.35 -19.68
CA CYS A 156 -2.66 5.02 -18.78
C CYS A 156 -1.21 4.84 -19.27
N HIS A 157 -0.74 5.75 -20.11
CA HIS A 157 0.58 5.64 -20.75
C HIS A 157 1.72 5.66 -19.74
N THR A 158 1.66 6.47 -18.70
CA THR A 158 2.74 6.61 -17.71
C THR A 158 3.00 5.29 -16.99
N TYR A 159 1.96 4.65 -16.45
CA TYR A 159 2.12 3.34 -15.81
C TYR A 159 2.46 2.23 -16.79
N ASN A 160 1.88 2.22 -18.00
CA ASN A 160 2.21 1.23 -19.03
C ASN A 160 3.69 1.26 -19.43
N VAL A 161 4.26 2.45 -19.60
CA VAL A 161 5.69 2.60 -19.95
C VAL A 161 6.58 2.12 -18.80
N GLU A 162 6.22 2.45 -17.56
CA GLU A 162 7.01 2.10 -16.38
C GLU A 162 6.88 0.62 -15.99
N ALA A 163 5.72 -0.03 -16.27
CA ALA A 163 5.41 -1.40 -15.88
C ALA A 163 6.52 -2.40 -16.25
N LYS A 164 7.11 -2.26 -17.44
CA LYS A 164 8.20 -3.16 -17.88
C LYS A 164 9.45 -3.06 -17.00
N SER A 165 9.75 -1.86 -16.54
CA SER A 165 10.89 -1.62 -15.65
C SER A 165 10.61 -2.15 -14.25
N ILE A 166 9.38 -1.98 -13.77
CA ILE A 166 8.91 -2.52 -12.48
C ILE A 166 8.91 -4.05 -12.50
N GLU A 167 8.40 -4.67 -13.58
CA GLU A 167 8.47 -6.12 -13.75
C GLU A 167 9.90 -6.64 -13.60
N LYS A 168 10.85 -6.01 -14.32
CA LYS A 168 12.26 -6.39 -14.28
C LYS A 168 12.84 -6.25 -12.86
N PHE A 169 12.49 -5.18 -12.17
CA PHE A 169 12.94 -4.93 -10.80
C PHE A 169 12.40 -5.98 -9.82
N VAL A 170 11.10 -6.26 -9.86
CA VAL A 170 10.44 -7.23 -8.98
C VAL A 170 11.00 -8.65 -9.20
N LYS A 171 11.10 -9.06 -10.48
CA LYS A 171 11.70 -10.36 -10.83
C LYS A 171 13.16 -10.46 -10.43
N GLY A 172 13.90 -9.34 -10.48
CA GLY A 172 15.28 -9.27 -9.98
C GLY A 172 15.42 -9.50 -8.47
N LYS A 173 14.34 -9.31 -7.71
CA LYS A 173 14.26 -9.67 -6.28
C LYS A 173 13.79 -11.11 -6.04
N GLY A 174 13.58 -11.90 -7.07
CA GLY A 174 13.10 -13.29 -6.97
C GLY A 174 11.60 -13.43 -6.70
N VAL A 175 10.82 -12.38 -6.88
CA VAL A 175 9.38 -12.36 -6.64
C VAL A 175 8.62 -12.42 -7.96
N PRO A 176 7.60 -13.28 -8.10
CA PRO A 176 6.69 -13.29 -9.26
C PRO A 176 5.96 -11.95 -9.47
N TYR A 177 5.72 -11.64 -10.76
CA TYR A 177 5.04 -10.42 -11.17
C TYR A 177 4.01 -10.74 -12.27
#